data_6ee63a11a3ed14872639d5c36fa577e4
#
_entry.id   6ee63a11a3ed14872639d5c36fa577e4
#
_cell.length_a   1.000
_cell.length_b   1.000
_cell.length_c   1.000
_cell.angle_alpha   90.00
_cell.angle_beta   90.00
_cell.angle_gamma   90.00
#
_symmetry.space_group_name_H-M   'P 1'
#
loop_
_entity.id
_entity.type
_entity.pdbx_description
1 polymer ?
#
loop_
_entity_poly.entity_id
_entity_poly.type
_entity_poly.pdbx_seq_one_letter_code
_entity_poly.pdbx_strand_id
1 'polypeptide(L)'
;MTTSNSPILMLGRAFRRLPVSSLLILASCFLYALSVSASYSAGSVSGLTVKPGALNVLLLTDFPDINGMFSLWEGEWWRLTISAFHHGNLVHLVMNVLAFWMFADLLEPKLGKLRYLVFCMLAATFSLLPETALNQSAVGISGMVFAQFGLILVVR
;
A
#
# COMPACT_ATOMS: atom_id res chain seq x y z
N MET A 1 -23.55 6.88 -32.31
CA MET A 1 -22.93 5.73 -31.63
C MET A 1 -22.56 6.18 -30.24
N THR A 2 -23.39 5.95 -29.25
CA THR A 2 -23.14 6.30 -27.85
C THR A 2 -22.21 5.25 -27.27
N THR A 3 -20.92 5.59 -27.12
CA THR A 3 -20.00 4.74 -26.35
C THR A 3 -20.54 4.65 -24.93
N SER A 4 -21.04 3.50 -24.56
CA SER A 4 -21.54 3.20 -23.21
C SER A 4 -20.42 3.50 -22.20
N ASN A 5 -20.54 4.62 -21.49
CA ASN A 5 -19.66 5.02 -20.40
C ASN A 5 -20.05 4.30 -19.08
N SER A 6 -20.31 2.99 -19.16
CA SER A 6 -20.60 2.25 -17.93
C SER A 6 -19.35 2.24 -17.02
N PRO A 7 -19.52 2.42 -15.71
CA PRO A 7 -18.40 2.40 -14.74
C PRO A 7 -17.55 1.13 -14.85
N ILE A 8 -18.18 0.00 -15.17
CA ILE A 8 -17.51 -1.30 -15.37
C ILE A 8 -16.55 -1.26 -16.57
N LEU A 9 -16.94 -0.62 -17.68
CA LEU A 9 -16.07 -0.48 -18.85
C LEU A 9 -14.91 0.49 -18.58
N MET A 10 -15.14 1.55 -17.82
CA MET A 10 -14.07 2.46 -17.39
C MET A 10 -13.07 1.75 -16.49
N LEU A 11 -13.53 0.98 -15.52
CA LEU A 11 -12.70 0.18 -14.63
C LEU A 11 -11.88 -0.85 -15.43
N GLY A 12 -12.51 -1.56 -16.36
CA GLY A 12 -11.82 -2.52 -17.23
C GLY A 12 -10.77 -1.89 -18.15
N ARG A 13 -10.95 -0.64 -18.59
CA ARG A 13 -9.93 0.14 -19.34
C ARG A 13 -8.75 0.51 -18.43
N ALA A 14 -9.04 0.95 -17.21
CA ALA A 14 -8.03 1.29 -16.21
C ALA A 14 -7.15 0.07 -15.89
N PHE A 15 -7.74 -1.10 -15.63
CA PHE A 15 -7.02 -2.36 -15.42
C PHE A 15 -6.12 -2.76 -16.59
N ARG A 16 -6.57 -2.56 -17.83
CA ARG A 16 -5.76 -2.88 -19.02
C ARG A 16 -4.59 -1.90 -19.20
N ARG A 17 -4.79 -0.63 -18.84
CA ARG A 17 -3.80 0.43 -19.01
C ARG A 17 -2.74 0.39 -17.92
N LEU A 18 -3.14 0.18 -16.67
CA LEU A 18 -2.31 0.21 -15.47
C LEU A 18 -2.49 -1.08 -14.64
N PRO A 19 -2.10 -2.24 -15.16
CA PRO A 19 -2.39 -3.50 -14.49
C PRO A 19 -1.65 -3.66 -13.18
N VAL A 20 -0.40 -3.22 -13.08
CA VAL A 20 0.39 -3.32 -11.85
C VAL A 20 -0.19 -2.41 -10.78
N SER A 21 -0.42 -1.14 -11.10
CA SER A 21 -1.02 -0.19 -10.17
C SER A 21 -2.39 -0.63 -9.67
N SER A 22 -3.22 -1.15 -10.58
CA SER A 22 -4.54 -1.67 -10.22
C SER A 22 -4.44 -2.83 -9.24
N LEU A 23 -3.50 -3.77 -9.44
CA LEU A 23 -3.29 -4.88 -8.51
C LEU A 23 -2.79 -4.42 -7.14
N LEU A 24 -1.84 -3.47 -7.10
CA LEU A 24 -1.32 -2.93 -5.85
C LEU A 24 -2.39 -2.18 -5.05
N ILE A 25 -3.22 -1.39 -5.73
CA ILE A 25 -4.37 -0.70 -5.12
C ILE A 25 -5.38 -1.71 -4.57
N LEU A 26 -5.73 -2.74 -5.36
CA LEU A 26 -6.65 -3.78 -4.91
C LEU A 26 -6.10 -4.52 -3.68
N ALA A 27 -4.81 -4.83 -3.65
CA ALA A 27 -4.17 -5.44 -2.48
C ALA A 27 -4.32 -4.55 -1.24
N SER A 28 -4.07 -3.23 -1.36
CA SER A 28 -4.26 -2.28 -0.26
C SER A 28 -5.71 -2.21 0.20
N CYS A 29 -6.66 -2.11 -0.72
CA CYS A 29 -8.09 -2.08 -0.39
C CYS A 29 -8.54 -3.39 0.28
N PHE A 30 -8.07 -4.52 -0.21
CA PHE A 30 -8.40 -5.84 0.34
C PHE A 30 -7.85 -6.00 1.76
N LEU A 31 -6.58 -5.67 1.99
CA LEU A 31 -5.97 -5.75 3.32
C LEU A 31 -6.65 -4.78 4.30
N TYR A 32 -7.02 -3.59 3.85
CA TYR A 32 -7.80 -2.66 4.67
C TYR A 32 -9.17 -3.24 5.05
N ALA A 33 -9.90 -3.82 4.09
CA ALA A 33 -11.20 -4.44 4.34
C ALA A 33 -11.10 -5.63 5.33
N LEU A 34 -10.05 -6.46 5.18
CA LEU A 34 -9.77 -7.54 6.14
C LEU A 34 -9.50 -6.99 7.55
N SER A 35 -8.70 -5.93 7.66
CA SER A 35 -8.37 -5.29 8.94
C SER A 35 -9.60 -4.71 9.63
N VAL A 36 -10.50 -4.06 8.86
CA VAL A 36 -11.79 -3.57 9.37
C VAL A 36 -12.66 -4.72 9.85
N SER A 37 -12.77 -5.79 9.07
CA SER A 37 -13.55 -6.97 9.43
C SER A 37 -13.04 -7.63 10.71
N ALA A 38 -11.71 -7.81 10.83
CA ALA A 38 -11.09 -8.38 12.03
C ALA A 38 -11.30 -7.49 13.26
N SER A 39 -11.18 -6.16 13.10
CA SER A 39 -11.41 -5.19 14.19
C SER A 39 -12.87 -5.19 14.64
N TYR A 40 -13.81 -5.31 13.71
CA TYR A 40 -15.24 -5.41 14.03
C TYR A 40 -15.55 -6.67 14.83
N SER A 41 -15.02 -7.81 14.42
CA SER A 41 -15.20 -9.09 15.12
C SER A 41 -14.62 -9.09 16.55
N ALA A 42 -13.58 -8.29 16.78
CA ALA A 42 -12.96 -8.11 18.09
C ALA A 42 -13.65 -7.06 18.98
N GLY A 43 -14.78 -6.46 18.54
CA GLY A 43 -15.48 -5.41 19.29
C GLY A 43 -14.70 -4.10 19.44
N SER A 44 -13.70 -3.89 18.63
CA SER A 44 -12.72 -2.79 18.75
C SER A 44 -12.90 -1.64 17.75
N VAL A 45 -14.06 -1.53 17.12
CA VAL A 45 -14.29 -0.49 16.11
C VAL A 45 -14.80 0.79 16.78
N SER A 46 -13.94 1.80 16.82
CA SER A 46 -14.36 3.17 17.04
C SER A 46 -14.19 3.96 15.75
N GLY A 47 -15.26 4.10 14.99
CA GLY A 47 -15.25 4.82 13.71
C GLY A 47 -14.52 4.08 12.59
N LEU A 48 -13.92 4.85 11.66
CA LEU A 48 -13.18 4.34 10.48
C LEU A 48 -11.70 4.01 10.77
N THR A 49 -11.33 3.87 12.05
CA THR A 49 -9.97 3.50 12.46
C THR A 49 -9.88 1.99 12.70
N VAL A 50 -8.81 1.40 12.20
CA VAL A 50 -8.52 -0.03 12.37
C VAL A 50 -7.53 -0.18 13.51
N LYS A 51 -7.92 -0.91 14.56
CA LYS A 51 -6.93 -1.37 15.54
C LYS A 51 -6.23 -2.63 15.00
N PRO A 52 -4.93 -2.78 15.27
CA PRO A 52 -4.23 -4.00 14.93
C PRO A 52 -4.95 -5.21 15.57
N GLY A 53 -5.37 -6.15 14.76
CA GLY A 53 -6.13 -7.33 15.16
C GLY A 53 -5.47 -8.61 14.67
N ALA A 54 -6.25 -9.60 14.27
CA ALA A 54 -5.78 -10.92 13.85
C ALA A 54 -4.76 -10.94 12.67
N LEU A 55 -4.60 -9.83 11.96
CA LEU A 55 -3.60 -9.67 10.89
C LEU A 55 -2.22 -9.23 11.38
N ASN A 56 -2.06 -8.98 12.68
CA ASN A 56 -0.82 -8.49 13.27
C ASN A 56 0.37 -9.43 13.04
N VAL A 57 0.13 -10.72 13.01
CA VAL A 57 1.17 -11.74 12.77
C VAL A 57 1.79 -11.58 11.37
N LEU A 58 1.02 -11.10 10.38
CA LEU A 58 1.49 -10.84 9.01
C LEU A 58 2.03 -9.44 8.81
N LEU A 59 1.61 -8.50 9.66
CA LEU A 59 1.93 -7.09 9.54
C LEU A 59 2.89 -6.69 10.65
N LEU A 60 3.83 -5.79 10.37
CA LEU A 60 4.74 -5.21 11.37
C LEU A 60 4.03 -4.23 12.33
N THR A 61 2.72 -4.33 12.50
CA THR A 61 1.90 -3.32 13.19
C THR A 61 1.77 -3.51 14.71
N ASP A 62 2.25 -4.63 15.25
CA ASP A 62 2.15 -4.96 16.68
C ASP A 62 3.47 -4.80 17.44
N PHE A 63 4.18 -3.73 17.16
CA PHE A 63 5.38 -3.45 17.91
C PHE A 63 5.19 -2.27 18.87
N PRO A 64 4.64 -2.47 20.06
CA PRO A 64 4.82 -1.51 21.12
C PRO A 64 6.28 -1.43 21.57
N ASP A 65 7.09 -2.49 21.31
CA ASP A 65 8.46 -2.60 21.82
C ASP A 65 9.41 -3.12 20.74
N ILE A 66 10.69 -2.72 20.83
CA ILE A 66 11.97 -3.25 20.28
C ILE A 66 11.91 -4.40 19.21
N ASN A 67 10.75 -5.04 19.03
CA ASN A 67 10.58 -6.28 18.28
C ASN A 67 10.52 -6.11 16.76
N GLY A 68 10.26 -4.91 16.23
CA GLY A 68 10.15 -4.70 14.77
C GLY A 68 11.46 -5.03 14.06
N MET A 69 12.57 -4.50 14.55
CA MET A 69 13.89 -4.85 14.04
C MET A 69 14.25 -6.31 14.36
N PHE A 70 13.78 -6.86 15.48
CA PHE A 70 14.05 -8.24 15.85
C PHE A 70 13.47 -9.23 14.84
N SER A 71 12.24 -9.03 14.39
CA SER A 71 11.63 -9.86 13.34
C SER A 71 12.42 -9.83 12.02
N LEU A 72 13.02 -8.67 11.68
CA LEU A 72 13.87 -8.55 10.49
C LEU A 72 15.17 -9.34 10.67
N TRP A 73 15.78 -9.34 11.86
CA TRP A 73 16.96 -10.16 12.18
C TRP A 73 16.64 -11.66 12.16
N GLU A 74 15.42 -12.06 12.48
CA GLU A 74 14.91 -13.43 12.32
C GLU A 74 14.62 -13.81 10.87
N GLY A 75 14.80 -12.87 9.92
CA GLY A 75 14.64 -13.11 8.49
C GLY A 75 13.24 -12.82 7.94
N GLU A 76 12.34 -12.18 8.70
CA GLU A 76 10.96 -11.89 8.28
C GLU A 76 10.84 -10.60 7.43
N TRP A 77 11.73 -10.42 6.44
CA TRP A 77 11.80 -9.24 5.58
C TRP A 77 10.53 -8.93 4.80
N TRP A 78 9.72 -9.95 4.49
CA TRP A 78 8.44 -9.77 3.78
C TRP A 78 7.46 -8.88 4.55
N ARG A 79 7.57 -8.78 5.87
CA ARG A 79 6.70 -7.95 6.70
C ARG A 79 6.81 -6.47 6.34
N LEU A 80 8.01 -5.97 6.00
CA LEU A 80 8.18 -4.61 5.51
C LEU A 80 7.31 -4.34 4.28
N THR A 81 7.40 -5.23 3.30
CA THR A 81 6.63 -5.07 2.06
C THR A 81 5.12 -5.17 2.29
N ILE A 82 4.69 -6.11 3.13
CA ILE A 82 3.25 -6.30 3.42
C ILE A 82 2.69 -5.11 4.21
N SER A 83 3.45 -4.58 5.18
CA SER A 83 3.03 -3.43 5.98
C SER A 83 2.78 -2.18 5.14
N ALA A 84 3.48 -2.03 4.00
CA ALA A 84 3.24 -0.95 3.06
C ALA A 84 1.81 -0.96 2.47
N PHE A 85 1.14 -2.09 2.43
CA PHE A 85 -0.24 -2.18 1.91
C PHE A 85 -1.31 -1.99 2.99
N HIS A 86 -0.91 -1.97 4.26
CA HIS A 86 -1.83 -1.73 5.36
C HIS A 86 -2.15 -0.24 5.53
N HIS A 87 -3.35 0.07 6.00
CA HIS A 87 -3.78 1.45 6.25
C HIS A 87 -4.57 1.53 7.55
N GLY A 88 -4.21 2.50 8.39
CA GLY A 88 -4.82 2.68 9.70
C GLY A 88 -6.23 3.28 9.68
N ASN A 89 -6.62 3.96 8.59
CA ASN A 89 -7.97 4.52 8.43
C ASN A 89 -8.32 4.74 6.95
N LEU A 90 -9.62 4.93 6.69
CA LEU A 90 -10.15 5.08 5.33
C LEU A 90 -9.62 6.34 4.61
N VAL A 91 -9.50 7.46 5.33
CA VAL A 91 -9.00 8.71 4.73
C VAL A 91 -7.57 8.53 4.25
N HIS A 92 -6.72 7.90 5.07
CA HIS A 92 -5.33 7.59 4.72
C HIS A 92 -5.26 6.68 3.47
N LEU A 93 -6.08 5.62 3.42
CA LEU A 93 -6.17 4.76 2.24
C LEU A 93 -6.57 5.54 0.99
N VAL A 94 -7.65 6.32 1.05
CA VAL A 94 -8.18 7.06 -0.11
C VAL A 94 -7.17 8.06 -0.64
N MET A 95 -6.54 8.85 0.24
CA MET A 95 -5.53 9.83 -0.17
C MET A 95 -4.32 9.17 -0.83
N ASN A 96 -3.85 8.06 -0.27
CA ASN A 96 -2.75 7.28 -0.85
C ASN A 96 -3.12 6.69 -2.21
N VAL A 97 -4.29 6.09 -2.34
CA VAL A 97 -4.75 5.50 -3.62
C VAL A 97 -4.86 6.56 -4.70
N LEU A 98 -5.43 7.72 -4.39
CA LEU A 98 -5.55 8.82 -5.36
C LEU A 98 -4.18 9.34 -5.82
N ALA A 99 -3.27 9.61 -4.88
CA ALA A 99 -1.93 10.07 -5.20
C ALA A 99 -1.13 9.01 -5.98
N PHE A 100 -1.19 7.75 -5.53
CA PHE A 100 -0.54 6.63 -6.18
C PHE A 100 -1.01 6.46 -7.64
N TRP A 101 -2.32 6.48 -7.86
CA TRP A 101 -2.91 6.38 -9.20
C TRP A 101 -2.45 7.50 -10.13
N MET A 102 -2.46 8.74 -9.64
CA MET A 102 -2.07 9.91 -10.42
C MET A 102 -0.62 9.82 -10.91
N PHE A 103 0.31 9.36 -10.08
CA PHE A 103 1.71 9.17 -10.48
C PHE A 103 1.93 7.90 -11.30
N ALA A 104 1.19 6.85 -11.00
CA ALA A 104 1.23 5.59 -11.74
C ALA A 104 0.85 5.78 -13.22
N ASP A 105 -0.13 6.63 -13.51
CA ASP A 105 -0.57 6.94 -14.88
C ASP A 105 0.56 7.53 -15.75
N LEU A 106 1.52 8.19 -15.12
CA LEU A 106 2.69 8.74 -15.77
C LEU A 106 3.85 7.74 -15.88
N LEU A 107 4.03 6.90 -14.88
CA LEU A 107 5.24 6.07 -14.71
C LEU A 107 5.08 4.64 -15.24
N GLU A 108 3.96 3.97 -14.96
CA GLU A 108 3.79 2.56 -15.36
C GLU A 108 3.90 2.36 -16.89
N PRO A 109 3.28 3.22 -17.75
CA PRO A 109 3.44 3.08 -19.20
C PRO A 109 4.85 3.36 -19.70
N LYS A 110 5.60 4.24 -19.01
CA LYS A 110 6.97 4.61 -19.40
C LYS A 110 8.00 3.56 -19.00
N LEU A 111 7.89 3.03 -17.78
CA LEU A 111 8.83 2.03 -17.25
C LEU A 111 8.54 0.61 -17.76
N GLY A 112 7.29 0.35 -18.13
CA GLY A 112 6.79 -0.99 -18.38
C GLY A 112 6.50 -1.77 -17.10
N LYS A 113 5.64 -2.79 -17.20
CA LYS A 113 5.03 -3.50 -16.05
C LYS A 113 6.06 -4.05 -15.05
N LEU A 114 7.07 -4.78 -15.55
CA LEU A 114 8.02 -5.45 -14.66
C LEU A 114 8.92 -4.46 -13.92
N ARG A 115 9.48 -3.48 -14.63
CA ARG A 115 10.36 -2.48 -13.99
C ARG A 115 9.59 -1.63 -12.99
N TYR A 116 8.34 -1.26 -13.34
CA TYR A 116 7.47 -0.51 -12.45
C TYR A 116 7.09 -1.33 -11.20
N LEU A 117 6.78 -2.61 -11.34
CA LEU A 117 6.52 -3.50 -10.19
C LEU A 117 7.73 -3.58 -9.27
N VAL A 118 8.92 -3.85 -9.83
CA VAL A 118 10.17 -3.92 -9.04
C VAL A 118 10.42 -2.59 -8.32
N PHE A 119 10.26 -1.46 -9.02
CA PHE A 119 10.39 -0.13 -8.43
C PHE A 119 9.45 0.05 -7.24
N CYS A 120 8.15 -0.29 -7.39
CA CYS A 120 7.17 -0.18 -6.32
C CYS A 120 7.51 -1.08 -5.13
N MET A 121 7.94 -2.32 -5.36
CA MET A 121 8.31 -3.25 -4.28
C MET A 121 9.54 -2.77 -3.51
N LEU A 122 10.57 -2.30 -4.21
CA LEU A 122 11.74 -1.70 -3.56
C LEU A 122 11.36 -0.45 -2.76
N ALA A 123 10.55 0.44 -3.34
CA ALA A 123 10.06 1.62 -2.65
C ALA A 123 9.26 1.27 -1.39
N ALA A 124 8.38 0.27 -1.46
CA ALA A 124 7.64 -0.23 -0.31
C ALA A 124 8.57 -0.70 0.81
N THR A 125 9.54 -1.54 0.47
CA THR A 125 10.46 -2.13 1.45
C THR A 125 11.38 -1.08 2.07
N PHE A 126 12.04 -0.27 1.24
CA PHE A 126 13.05 0.67 1.72
C PHE A 126 12.46 1.90 2.43
N SER A 127 11.24 2.31 2.10
CA SER A 127 10.60 3.45 2.79
C SER A 127 10.25 3.14 4.24
N LEU A 128 9.97 1.88 4.57
CA LEU A 128 9.60 1.47 5.92
C LEU A 128 10.80 1.16 6.82
N LEU A 129 11.98 0.91 6.25
CA LEU A 129 13.18 0.58 7.04
C LEU A 129 13.54 1.64 8.09
N PRO A 130 13.60 2.95 7.76
CA PRO A 130 13.96 3.97 8.76
C PRO A 130 12.93 4.06 9.89
N GLU A 131 11.65 3.97 9.58
CA GLU A 131 10.57 4.05 10.57
C GLU A 131 10.58 2.83 11.49
N THR A 132 10.78 1.63 10.93
CA THR A 132 10.93 0.41 11.72
C THR A 132 12.17 0.47 12.61
N ALA A 133 13.29 1.01 12.12
CA ALA A 133 14.52 1.19 12.90
C ALA A 133 14.35 2.18 14.06
N LEU A 134 13.42 3.13 13.93
CA LEU A 134 13.06 4.10 14.98
C LEU A 134 11.89 3.62 15.87
N ASN A 135 11.52 2.35 15.80
CA ASN A 135 10.36 1.77 16.50
C ASN A 135 9.04 2.52 16.24
N GLN A 136 8.87 3.04 15.04
CA GLN A 136 7.65 3.69 14.59
C GLN A 136 6.78 2.68 13.84
N SER A 137 5.48 2.74 14.03
CA SER A 137 4.52 1.92 13.28
C SER A 137 4.29 2.54 11.90
N ALA A 138 5.05 2.08 10.93
CA ALA A 138 4.95 2.55 9.55
C ALA A 138 3.98 1.68 8.74
N VAL A 139 2.99 2.31 8.13
CA VAL A 139 2.00 1.63 7.30
C VAL A 139 1.55 2.51 6.12
N GLY A 140 1.16 1.87 5.03
CA GLY A 140 0.59 2.53 3.86
C GLY A 140 1.53 2.63 2.67
N ILE A 141 0.93 2.75 1.49
CA ILE A 141 1.66 2.89 0.22
C ILE A 141 2.29 4.27 0.01
N SER A 142 2.25 5.14 1.02
CA SER A 142 2.83 6.50 0.95
C SER A 142 4.30 6.50 0.53
N GLY A 143 5.09 5.54 1.00
CA GLY A 143 6.48 5.38 0.57
C GLY A 143 6.63 5.17 -0.94
N MET A 144 5.76 4.36 -1.54
CA MET A 144 5.71 4.22 -3.00
C MET A 144 5.27 5.53 -3.68
N VAL A 145 4.31 6.26 -3.09
CA VAL A 145 3.84 7.56 -3.62
C VAL A 145 4.99 8.57 -3.65
N PHE A 146 5.74 8.71 -2.55
CA PHE A 146 6.88 9.63 -2.49
C PHE A 146 8.02 9.21 -3.44
N ALA A 147 8.27 7.89 -3.57
CA ALA A 147 9.27 7.39 -4.51
C ALA A 147 8.87 7.70 -5.97
N GLN A 148 7.59 7.51 -6.34
CA GLN A 148 7.08 7.89 -7.65
C GLN A 148 7.23 9.39 -7.92
N PHE A 149 6.85 10.23 -6.96
CA PHE A 149 7.02 11.67 -7.05
C PHE A 149 8.49 12.04 -7.26
N GLY A 150 9.40 11.49 -6.45
CA GLY A 150 10.84 11.70 -6.60
C GLY A 150 11.36 11.29 -7.97
N LEU A 151 10.94 10.13 -8.48
CA LEU A 151 11.33 9.67 -9.81
C LEU A 151 10.83 10.61 -10.93
N ILE A 152 9.61 11.11 -10.82
CA ILE A 152 9.06 12.09 -11.79
C ILE A 152 9.90 13.36 -11.82
N LEU A 153 10.38 13.85 -10.67
CA LEU A 153 11.23 15.04 -10.61
C LEU A 153 12.59 14.84 -11.27
N VAL A 154 13.12 13.63 -11.23
CA VAL A 154 14.46 13.33 -11.78
C VAL A 154 14.42 13.06 -13.28
N VAL A 155 13.34 12.45 -13.80
CA VAL A 155 13.22 12.05 -15.22
C VAL A 155 12.48 13.08 -16.10
N ARG A 156 12.25 14.27 -15.60
CA ARG A 156 11.68 15.39 -16.37
C ARG A 156 12.66 15.96 -17.40
#